data_83f5d3e7ba419e4dfe27b2e66b11121a
#
_entry.id   83f5d3e7ba419e4dfe27b2e66b11121a
#
_cell.length_a   1.000
_cell.length_b   1.000
_cell.length_c   1.000
_cell.angle_alpha   90.00
_cell.angle_beta   90.00
_cell.angle_gamma   90.00
#
_symmetry.space_group_name_H-M   'P 1'
#
loop_
_entity.id
_entity.type
_entity.pdbx_description
1 polymer ?
#
loop_
_entity_poly.entity_id
_entity_poly.type
_entity_poly.pdbx_seq_one_letter_code
_entity_poly.pdbx_strand_id
1 'polypeptide(L)'
;MYGNKAHSIYAQNNVGIESPEKLITMLYEGILRFNAQAKKAIKDKDIEKKVYWINRSTAVITELIACLDMHQGNVSEYLERLYDYEIQLLGLASSQNDITKIDEVSNVFRELNAAWKETTNVGQ
;
A
#
# COMPACT_ATOMS: atom_id res chain seq x y z
N MET A 1 14.29 1.78 12.03
CA MET A 1 14.62 0.55 11.32
C MET A 1 13.43 0.10 10.49
N TYR A 2 13.69 -0.43 9.34
CA TYR A 2 12.65 -0.90 8.44
C TYR A 2 11.80 -1.99 9.09
N GLY A 3 10.51 -1.81 9.11
CA GLY A 3 9.53 -2.77 9.60
C GLY A 3 9.29 -2.75 11.10
N ASN A 4 10.16 -2.16 11.90
CA ASN A 4 9.98 -2.23 13.35
C ASN A 4 8.70 -1.55 13.81
N LYS A 5 8.44 -0.34 13.33
CA LYS A 5 7.26 0.41 13.72
C LYS A 5 5.99 -0.26 13.20
N ALA A 6 5.98 -0.62 11.93
CA ALA A 6 4.83 -1.28 11.33
C ALA A 6 4.59 -2.65 11.95
N HIS A 7 5.66 -3.41 12.20
CA HIS A 7 5.56 -4.72 12.84
C HIS A 7 4.94 -4.58 14.24
N SER A 8 5.36 -3.58 15.01
CA SER A 8 4.81 -3.35 16.34
C SER A 8 3.32 -3.04 16.32
N ILE A 9 2.88 -2.21 15.37
CA ILE A 9 1.48 -1.85 15.22
C ILE A 9 0.63 -3.09 14.93
N TYR A 10 1.06 -3.92 13.99
CA TYR A 10 0.30 -5.11 13.61
C TYR A 10 0.39 -6.20 14.67
N ALA A 11 1.53 -6.34 15.35
CA ALA A 11 1.68 -7.33 16.42
C ALA A 11 0.74 -7.06 17.59
N GLN A 12 0.42 -5.80 17.87
CA GLN A 12 -0.54 -5.45 18.91
C GLN A 12 -1.96 -5.85 18.54
N ASN A 13 -2.28 -5.91 17.25
CA ASN A 13 -3.63 -6.12 16.76
C ASN A 13 -3.84 -7.46 16.08
N ASN A 14 -2.77 -8.17 15.77
CA ASN A 14 -2.81 -9.40 14.98
C ASN A 14 -1.69 -10.35 15.39
N VAL A 15 -2.02 -11.29 16.23
CA VAL A 15 -1.04 -12.22 16.80
C VAL A 15 -0.44 -13.20 15.79
N GLY A 16 -0.93 -13.24 14.55
CA GLY A 16 -0.44 -14.17 13.53
C GLY A 16 0.72 -13.69 12.69
N ILE A 17 1.26 -12.49 12.95
CA ILE A 17 2.37 -11.95 12.15
C ILE A 17 3.70 -12.48 12.67
N GLU A 18 4.37 -13.27 11.85
CA GLU A 18 5.60 -13.96 12.21
C GLU A 18 6.87 -13.25 11.75
N SER A 19 6.80 -12.40 10.71
CA SER A 19 8.00 -11.81 10.14
C SER A 19 7.72 -10.46 9.49
N PRO A 20 8.73 -9.59 9.41
CA PRO A 20 8.63 -8.33 8.66
C PRO A 20 8.31 -8.54 7.19
N GLU A 21 8.80 -9.64 6.60
CA GLU A 21 8.56 -9.95 5.18
C GLU A 21 7.07 -10.23 4.93
N LYS A 22 6.42 -10.96 5.83
CA LYS A 22 4.99 -11.22 5.73
C LYS A 22 4.18 -9.94 5.97
N LEU A 23 4.66 -9.07 6.85
CA LEU A 23 4.01 -7.78 7.08
C LEU A 23 3.95 -6.95 5.80
N ILE A 24 5.07 -6.86 5.08
CA ILE A 24 5.12 -6.10 3.82
C ILE A 24 4.12 -6.68 2.82
N THR A 25 4.06 -8.00 2.71
CA THR A 25 3.07 -8.67 1.85
C THR A 25 1.63 -8.28 2.24
N MET A 26 1.34 -8.28 3.53
CA MET A 26 0.01 -7.88 4.03
C MET A 26 -0.32 -6.43 3.68
N LEU A 27 0.68 -5.54 3.78
CA LEU A 27 0.49 -4.13 3.44
C LEU A 27 0.19 -3.97 1.95
N TYR A 28 0.96 -4.60 1.08
CA TYR A 28 0.70 -4.55 -0.35
C TYR A 28 -0.69 -5.09 -0.69
N GLU A 29 -1.07 -6.23 -0.11
CA GLU A 29 -2.38 -6.83 -0.38
C GLU A 29 -3.52 -5.98 0.18
N GLY A 30 -3.27 -5.30 1.29
CA GLY A 30 -4.23 -4.36 1.87
C GLY A 30 -4.55 -3.21 0.91
N ILE A 31 -3.52 -2.65 0.27
CA ILE A 31 -3.70 -1.58 -0.72
C ILE A 31 -4.61 -2.07 -1.85
N LEU A 32 -4.37 -3.28 -2.36
CA LEU A 32 -5.18 -3.82 -3.45
C LEU A 32 -6.65 -3.97 -3.04
N ARG A 33 -6.91 -4.46 -1.83
CA ARG A 33 -8.28 -4.61 -1.33
C ARG A 33 -8.97 -3.26 -1.16
N PHE A 34 -8.28 -2.29 -0.56
CA PHE A 34 -8.86 -0.97 -0.32
C PHE A 34 -9.11 -0.23 -1.64
N ASN A 35 -8.20 -0.38 -2.60
CA ASN A 35 -8.39 0.20 -3.92
C ASN A 35 -9.62 -0.40 -4.62
N ALA A 36 -9.86 -1.69 -4.49
CA ALA A 36 -11.05 -2.32 -5.05
C ALA A 36 -12.33 -1.74 -4.44
N GLN A 37 -12.33 -1.50 -3.13
CA GLN A 37 -13.47 -0.88 -2.46
C GLN A 37 -13.67 0.57 -2.92
N ALA A 38 -12.57 1.30 -3.09
CA ALA A 38 -12.64 2.69 -3.57
C ALA A 38 -13.23 2.75 -4.98
N LYS A 39 -12.84 1.84 -5.86
CA LYS A 39 -13.40 1.76 -7.22
C LYS A 39 -14.89 1.52 -7.17
N LYS A 40 -15.33 0.60 -6.33
CA LYS A 40 -16.76 0.31 -6.16
C LYS A 40 -17.52 1.54 -5.69
N ALA A 41 -16.95 2.25 -4.72
CA ALA A 41 -17.57 3.48 -4.20
C ALA A 41 -17.71 4.54 -5.27
N ILE A 42 -16.72 4.69 -6.15
CA ILE A 42 -16.81 5.64 -7.27
C ILE A 42 -17.93 5.24 -8.21
N LYS A 43 -18.02 3.96 -8.56
CA LYS A 43 -19.09 3.45 -9.43
C LYS A 43 -20.47 3.65 -8.83
N ASP A 44 -20.58 3.50 -7.51
CA ASP A 44 -21.85 3.67 -6.79
C ASP A 44 -22.14 5.12 -6.47
N LYS A 45 -21.24 6.04 -6.79
CA LYS A 45 -21.32 7.47 -6.48
C LYS A 45 -21.45 7.72 -4.98
N ASP A 46 -20.81 6.88 -4.19
CA ASP A 46 -20.78 6.97 -2.74
C ASP A 46 -19.52 7.73 -2.31
N ILE A 47 -19.66 9.03 -2.10
CA ILE A 47 -18.55 9.93 -1.81
C ILE A 47 -17.89 9.56 -0.47
N GLU A 48 -18.68 9.26 0.55
CA GLU A 48 -18.14 8.94 1.87
C GLU A 48 -17.29 7.68 1.83
N LYS A 49 -17.78 6.64 1.18
CA LYS A 49 -17.01 5.39 1.06
C LYS A 49 -15.78 5.56 0.18
N LYS A 50 -15.89 6.34 -0.89
CA LYS A 50 -14.73 6.65 -1.73
C LYS A 50 -13.62 7.27 -0.89
N VAL A 51 -13.92 8.30 -0.13
CA VAL A 51 -12.94 8.99 0.70
C VAL A 51 -12.39 8.04 1.76
N TYR A 52 -13.26 7.27 2.39
CA TYR A 52 -12.84 6.32 3.42
C TYR A 52 -11.82 5.32 2.88
N TRP A 53 -12.11 4.66 1.77
CA TRP A 53 -11.23 3.61 1.26
C TRP A 53 -9.95 4.16 0.65
N ILE A 54 -10.01 5.33 -0.01
CA ILE A 54 -8.79 5.97 -0.52
C ILE A 54 -7.90 6.39 0.64
N ASN A 55 -8.47 6.92 1.71
CA ASN A 55 -7.69 7.27 2.90
C ASN A 55 -7.05 6.03 3.54
N ARG A 56 -7.76 4.90 3.57
CA ARG A 56 -7.20 3.66 4.08
C ARG A 56 -6.02 3.19 3.23
N SER A 57 -6.16 3.22 1.92
CA SER A 57 -5.08 2.86 1.00
C SER A 57 -3.87 3.78 1.19
N THR A 58 -4.09 5.08 1.25
CA THR A 58 -3.04 6.07 1.47
C THR A 58 -2.31 5.84 2.80
N ALA A 59 -3.06 5.52 3.85
CA ALA A 59 -2.47 5.25 5.16
C ALA A 59 -1.53 4.05 5.11
N VAL A 60 -1.88 3.00 4.37
CA VAL A 60 -1.01 1.84 4.21
C VAL A 60 0.26 2.21 3.44
N ILE A 61 0.14 3.00 2.38
CA ILE A 61 1.31 3.45 1.62
C ILE A 61 2.22 4.30 2.51
N THR A 62 1.63 5.17 3.32
CA THR A 62 2.39 5.98 4.29
C THR A 62 3.14 5.09 5.27
N GLU A 63 2.52 3.99 5.71
CA GLU A 63 3.17 3.03 6.58
C GLU A 63 4.34 2.34 5.88
N LEU A 64 4.20 2.02 4.59
CA LEU A 64 5.31 1.48 3.80
C LEU A 64 6.49 2.45 3.74
N ILE A 65 6.21 3.74 3.56
CA ILE A 65 7.26 4.76 3.57
C ILE A 65 7.97 4.78 4.92
N ALA A 66 7.21 4.73 6.00
CA ALA A 66 7.77 4.72 7.35
C ALA A 66 8.63 3.49 7.63
N CYS A 67 8.38 2.41 6.90
CA CYS A 67 9.15 1.17 7.03
C CYS A 67 10.44 1.17 6.23
N LEU A 68 10.66 2.12 5.34
CA LEU A 68 11.86 2.14 4.51
C LEU A 68 13.11 2.37 5.34
N ASP A 69 14.15 1.61 5.03
CA ASP A 69 15.46 1.81 5.63
C ASP A 69 16.30 2.69 4.69
N MET A 70 16.40 3.95 5.02
CA MET A 70 17.11 4.92 4.17
C MET A 70 18.61 4.66 4.09
N HIS A 71 19.11 3.74 4.91
CA HIS A 71 20.51 3.31 4.83
C HIS A 71 20.74 2.33 3.67
N GLN A 72 19.67 1.85 3.04
CA GLN A 72 19.78 0.98 1.86
C GLN A 72 20.01 1.76 0.56
N GLY A 73 20.20 3.06 0.65
CA GLY A 73 20.64 3.89 -0.47
C GLY A 73 19.59 4.06 -1.55
N ASN A 74 20.00 3.84 -2.80
CA ASN A 74 19.19 4.17 -3.97
C ASN A 74 17.85 3.42 -4.05
N VAL A 75 17.78 2.21 -3.53
CA VAL A 75 16.54 1.42 -3.56
C VAL A 75 15.48 2.08 -2.68
N SER A 76 15.86 2.48 -1.46
CA SER A 76 14.92 3.13 -0.55
C SER A 76 14.49 4.50 -1.07
N GLU A 77 15.42 5.27 -1.64
CA GLU A 77 15.08 6.55 -2.24
C GLU A 77 14.12 6.39 -3.40
N TYR A 78 14.37 5.40 -4.25
CA TYR A 78 13.48 5.09 -5.38
C TYR A 78 12.07 4.75 -4.88
N LEU A 79 11.99 3.86 -3.90
CA LEU A 79 10.69 3.43 -3.36
C LEU A 79 9.95 4.58 -2.67
N GLU A 80 10.66 5.44 -1.95
CA GLU A 80 10.04 6.61 -1.33
C GLU A 80 9.38 7.50 -2.38
N ARG A 81 10.10 7.79 -3.46
CA ARG A 81 9.54 8.60 -4.55
C ARG A 81 8.36 7.92 -5.23
N LEU A 82 8.48 6.61 -5.46
CA LEU A 82 7.41 5.85 -6.08
C LEU A 82 6.16 5.86 -5.19
N TYR A 83 6.32 5.60 -3.90
CA TYR A 83 5.18 5.59 -2.97
C TYR A 83 4.54 6.98 -2.88
N ASP A 84 5.33 8.04 -2.81
CA ASP A 84 4.80 9.40 -2.81
C ASP A 84 3.98 9.69 -4.06
N TYR A 85 4.46 9.24 -5.22
CA TYR A 85 3.74 9.40 -6.47
C TYR A 85 2.39 8.66 -6.44
N GLU A 86 2.38 7.43 -5.91
CA GLU A 86 1.15 6.64 -5.82
C GLU A 86 0.13 7.31 -4.89
N ILE A 87 0.58 7.92 -3.80
CA ILE A 87 -0.32 8.68 -2.92
C ILE A 87 -0.94 9.85 -3.67
N GLN A 88 -0.13 10.59 -4.43
CA GLN A 88 -0.63 11.71 -5.22
C GLN A 88 -1.64 11.24 -6.26
N LEU A 89 -1.38 10.11 -6.89
CA LEU A 89 -2.26 9.55 -7.90
C LEU A 89 -3.61 9.15 -7.30
N LEU A 90 -3.61 8.57 -6.09
CA LEU A 90 -4.85 8.27 -5.37
C LEU A 90 -5.63 9.54 -5.04
N GLY A 91 -4.95 10.62 -4.67
CA GLY A 91 -5.58 11.91 -4.42
C GLY A 91 -6.28 12.44 -5.66
N LEU A 92 -5.63 12.34 -6.81
CA LEU A 92 -6.21 12.75 -8.09
C LEU A 92 -7.40 11.85 -8.47
N ALA A 93 -7.26 10.54 -8.25
CA ALA A 93 -8.37 9.60 -8.50
C ALA A 93 -9.60 9.98 -7.70
N SER A 94 -9.41 10.38 -6.45
CA SER A 94 -10.51 10.80 -5.58
C SER A 94 -11.16 12.08 -6.09
N SER A 95 -10.37 13.12 -6.36
CA SER A 95 -10.91 14.41 -6.76
C SER A 95 -11.55 14.37 -8.15
N GLN A 96 -11.07 13.49 -9.03
CA GLN A 96 -11.56 13.39 -10.41
C GLN A 96 -12.55 12.24 -10.62
N ASN A 97 -12.78 11.41 -9.59
CA ASN A 97 -13.56 10.17 -9.69
C ASN A 97 -13.02 9.27 -10.80
N ASP A 98 -11.70 9.14 -10.87
CA ASP A 98 -11.03 8.46 -11.99
C ASP A 98 -10.55 7.07 -11.57
N ILE A 99 -11.33 6.06 -11.93
CA ILE A 99 -11.04 4.66 -11.63
C ILE A 99 -9.72 4.22 -12.29
N THR A 100 -9.40 4.76 -13.47
CA THR A 100 -8.18 4.35 -14.18
C THR A 100 -6.92 4.68 -13.37
N LYS A 101 -6.93 5.77 -12.61
CA LYS A 101 -5.81 6.12 -11.74
C LYS A 101 -5.67 5.14 -10.58
N ILE A 102 -6.80 4.67 -10.04
CA ILE A 102 -6.77 3.64 -9.00
C ILE A 102 -6.19 2.34 -9.57
N ASP A 103 -6.58 1.98 -10.80
CA ASP A 103 -6.05 0.79 -11.46
C ASP A 103 -4.54 0.89 -11.68
N GLU A 104 -4.02 2.07 -12.03
CA GLU A 104 -2.59 2.28 -12.16
C GLU A 104 -1.87 2.01 -10.85
N VAL A 105 -2.39 2.56 -9.74
CA VAL A 105 -1.82 2.32 -8.42
C VAL A 105 -1.84 0.83 -8.08
N SER A 106 -2.96 0.17 -8.30
CA SER A 106 -3.10 -1.26 -8.01
C SER A 106 -2.11 -2.09 -8.82
N ASN A 107 -1.90 -1.75 -10.08
CA ASN A 107 -0.94 -2.47 -10.92
C ASN A 107 0.47 -2.36 -10.38
N VAL A 108 0.88 -1.17 -9.94
CA VAL A 108 2.20 -0.96 -9.33
C VAL A 108 2.36 -1.87 -8.11
N PHE A 109 1.37 -1.90 -7.23
CA PHE A 109 1.48 -2.69 -6.00
C PHE A 109 1.36 -4.20 -6.26
N ARG A 110 0.66 -4.63 -7.31
CA ARG A 110 0.70 -6.04 -7.71
C ARG A 110 2.10 -6.44 -8.14
N GLU A 111 2.75 -5.62 -8.94
CA GLU A 111 4.11 -5.89 -9.40
C GLU A 111 5.11 -5.89 -8.25
N LEU A 112 5.00 -4.91 -7.36
CA LEU A 112 5.86 -4.84 -6.17
C LEU A 112 5.66 -6.06 -5.28
N ASN A 113 4.42 -6.48 -5.07
CA ASN A 113 4.11 -7.64 -4.25
C ASN A 113 4.67 -8.92 -4.86
N ALA A 114 4.51 -9.09 -6.18
CA ALA A 114 5.03 -10.25 -6.87
C ALA A 114 6.56 -10.32 -6.75
N ALA A 115 7.24 -9.21 -6.98
CA ALA A 115 8.68 -9.12 -6.84
C ALA A 115 9.13 -9.39 -5.40
N TRP A 116 8.40 -8.86 -4.44
CA TRP A 116 8.69 -9.05 -3.02
C TRP A 116 8.60 -10.53 -2.63
N LYS A 117 7.51 -11.18 -3.03
CA LYS A 117 7.32 -12.61 -2.74
C LYS A 117 8.41 -13.48 -3.37
N GLU A 118 8.79 -13.17 -4.60
CA GLU A 118 9.84 -13.89 -5.30
C GLU A 118 11.18 -13.75 -4.57
N THR A 119 11.53 -12.53 -4.15
CA THR A 119 12.79 -12.23 -3.48
C THR A 119 12.88 -12.85 -2.09
N THR A 120 11.77 -12.88 -1.36
CA THR A 120 11.75 -13.29 0.05
C THR A 120 11.21 -14.70 0.26
N ASN A 121 10.71 -15.34 -0.79
CA ASN A 121 10.05 -16.65 -0.72
C ASN A 121 8.79 -16.66 0.14
N VAL A 122 8.22 -15.51 0.42
CA VAL A 122 6.96 -15.41 1.15
C VAL A 122 5.84 -15.93 0.26
N GLY A 123 5.03 -16.84 0.78
CA GLY A 123 3.91 -17.40 0.06
C GLY A 123 4.23 -18.66 -0.75
N GLN A 124 5.42 -19.19 -0.61
CA GLN A 124 5.83 -20.44 -1.26
C GLN A 124 5.65 -21.64 -0.33
#